data_23075794d4d22913a7b4a97f23713269
#
_entry.id   23075794d4d22913a7b4a97f23713269
#
_cell.length_a   1.000
_cell.length_b   1.000
_cell.length_c   1.000
_cell.angle_alpha   90.00
_cell.angle_beta   90.00
_cell.angle_gamma   90.00
#
_symmetry.space_group_name_H-M   'P 1'
#
loop_
_entity.id
_entity.type
_entity.pdbx_description
1 polymer ?
#
loop_
_entity_poly.entity_id
_entity_poly.type
_entity_poly.pdbx_seq_one_letter_code
_entity_poly.pdbx_strand_id
1 'polypeptide(L)'
;MKTIQIPTNKNPYVVIINNKAYTYKAGETVEVPDEVAEAIQDSLELKPKYGRNLSRFAQRAEGSIAKITIEDLEGIETITDHSFNYCHKLTDVTIPDSITNIGNGAFYNCINLETIRFVGNSKVNSIGKSVFDWCVKLTSVYLPETPPMLEDVNAFANIKSTCTFYCKTQASLDAYKSAANWSTLTGTYTFTVES
;
A
#
# COMPACT_ATOMS: atom_id res chain seq x y z
N MET A 1 -21.77 -21.28 15.35
CA MET A 1 -20.43 -21.89 15.34
C MET A 1 -20.26 -22.59 14.00
N LYS A 2 -19.22 -22.29 13.28
CA LYS A 2 -18.88 -22.95 11.99
C LYS A 2 -17.54 -23.65 12.12
N THR A 3 -17.43 -24.83 11.52
CA THR A 3 -16.16 -25.56 11.40
C THR A 3 -15.42 -25.07 10.16
N ILE A 4 -14.19 -24.61 10.33
CA ILE A 4 -13.35 -24.14 9.22
C ILE A 4 -11.96 -24.76 9.31
N GLN A 5 -11.34 -24.94 8.15
CA GLN A 5 -9.95 -25.33 8.05
C GLN A 5 -9.07 -24.07 7.93
N ILE A 6 -8.11 -23.94 8.83
CA ILE A 6 -7.18 -22.81 8.83
C ILE A 6 -6.17 -22.98 7.70
N PRO A 7 -5.90 -21.92 6.91
CA PRO A 7 -4.92 -21.95 5.83
C PRO A 7 -3.53 -22.39 6.29
N THR A 8 -2.79 -23.07 5.42
CA THR A 8 -1.44 -23.56 5.70
C THR A 8 -0.34 -22.55 5.39
N ASN A 9 -0.68 -21.43 4.74
CA ASN A 9 0.27 -20.44 4.22
C ASN A 9 0.75 -19.42 5.26
N LYS A 10 0.14 -19.36 6.43
CA LYS A 10 0.55 -18.48 7.55
C LYS A 10 0.57 -19.26 8.86
N ASN A 11 1.61 -19.08 9.65
CA ASN A 11 1.71 -19.70 10.99
C ASN A 11 2.40 -18.73 11.97
N PRO A 12 1.72 -18.21 13.00
CA PRO A 12 0.29 -18.43 13.28
C PRO A 12 -0.63 -17.66 12.35
N TYR A 13 -1.84 -18.15 12.14
CA TYR A 13 -2.91 -17.44 11.46
C TYR A 13 -3.66 -16.58 12.48
N VAL A 14 -3.66 -15.28 12.27
CA VAL A 14 -4.28 -14.33 13.23
C VAL A 14 -5.41 -13.59 12.53
N VAL A 15 -6.56 -13.56 13.19
CA VAL A 15 -7.74 -12.76 12.78
C VAL A 15 -8.08 -11.80 13.90
N ILE A 16 -8.31 -10.54 13.58
CA ILE A 16 -8.69 -9.51 14.54
C ILE A 16 -10.13 -9.08 14.26
N ILE A 17 -11.01 -9.24 15.24
CA ILE A 17 -12.41 -8.86 15.17
C ILE A 17 -12.76 -8.08 16.44
N ASN A 18 -13.35 -6.90 16.29
CA ASN A 18 -13.74 -6.03 17.41
C ASN A 18 -12.62 -5.83 18.44
N ASN A 19 -11.39 -5.55 17.98
CA ASN A 19 -10.18 -5.41 18.79
C ASN A 19 -9.74 -6.67 19.54
N LYS A 20 -10.31 -7.85 19.25
CA LYS A 20 -9.90 -9.11 19.83
C LYS A 20 -9.16 -9.95 18.80
N ALA A 21 -7.94 -10.39 19.14
CA ALA A 21 -7.15 -11.28 18.31
C ALA A 21 -7.51 -12.75 18.56
N TYR A 22 -7.78 -13.47 17.48
CA TYR A 22 -7.97 -14.92 17.46
C TYR A 22 -6.79 -15.54 16.71
N THR A 23 -6.05 -16.42 17.37
CA THR A 23 -4.83 -17.03 16.84
C THR A 23 -5.02 -18.54 16.66
N TYR A 24 -4.72 -19.02 15.47
CA TYR A 24 -4.89 -20.43 15.09
C TYR A 24 -3.60 -20.98 14.48
N LYS A 25 -3.40 -22.30 14.57
CA LYS A 25 -2.28 -22.97 13.89
C LYS A 25 -2.64 -23.24 12.43
N ALA A 26 -1.67 -23.09 11.56
CA ALA A 26 -1.83 -23.42 10.16
C ALA A 26 -2.23 -24.87 9.95
N GLY A 27 -3.24 -25.11 9.12
CA GLY A 27 -3.74 -26.44 8.77
C GLY A 27 -4.65 -27.12 9.79
N GLU A 28 -4.91 -26.52 10.97
CA GLU A 28 -5.87 -27.10 11.92
C GLU A 28 -7.33 -26.87 11.45
N THR A 29 -8.22 -27.77 11.91
CA THR A 29 -9.67 -27.61 11.73
C THR A 29 -10.25 -27.19 13.08
N VAL A 30 -10.96 -26.05 13.10
CA VAL A 30 -11.45 -25.44 14.34
C VAL A 30 -12.93 -25.08 14.24
N GLU A 31 -13.61 -25.12 15.37
CA GLU A 31 -14.94 -24.53 15.51
C GLU A 31 -14.81 -23.10 16.00
N VAL A 32 -15.38 -22.16 15.26
CA VAL A 32 -15.29 -20.72 15.54
C VAL A 32 -16.67 -20.06 15.50
N PRO A 33 -16.87 -18.94 16.18
CA PRO A 33 -18.06 -18.12 16.03
C PRO A 33 -18.29 -17.72 14.55
N ASP A 34 -19.53 -17.53 14.15
CA ASP A 34 -19.89 -17.25 12.75
C ASP A 34 -19.17 -16.00 12.23
N GLU A 35 -19.05 -14.96 13.06
CA GLU A 35 -18.29 -13.72 12.73
C GLU A 35 -16.81 -13.96 12.46
N VAL A 36 -16.19 -14.91 13.21
CA VAL A 36 -14.78 -15.30 13.01
C VAL A 36 -14.65 -16.13 11.75
N ALA A 37 -15.59 -17.04 11.50
CA ALA A 37 -15.61 -17.86 10.29
C ALA A 37 -15.73 -16.99 9.03
N GLU A 38 -16.60 -15.99 9.05
CA GLU A 38 -16.77 -15.03 7.95
C GLU A 38 -15.48 -14.21 7.71
N ALA A 39 -14.84 -13.72 8.79
CA ALA A 39 -13.60 -12.97 8.66
C ALA A 39 -12.44 -13.84 8.13
N ILE A 40 -12.35 -15.12 8.53
CA ILE A 40 -11.37 -16.05 7.98
C ILE A 40 -11.68 -16.34 6.51
N GLN A 41 -12.94 -16.60 6.17
CA GLN A 41 -13.38 -16.88 4.81
C GLN A 41 -13.17 -15.68 3.89
N ASP A 42 -13.53 -14.48 4.35
CA ASP A 42 -13.23 -13.22 3.66
C ASP A 42 -11.72 -13.07 3.40
N SER A 43 -10.87 -13.40 4.37
CA SER A 43 -9.41 -13.33 4.21
C SER A 43 -8.84 -14.37 3.24
N LEU A 44 -9.53 -15.49 3.06
CA LEU A 44 -9.19 -16.56 2.10
C LEU A 44 -9.67 -16.22 0.68
N GLU A 45 -10.85 -15.61 0.57
CA GLU A 45 -11.42 -15.18 -0.70
C GLU A 45 -10.75 -13.91 -1.25
N LEU A 46 -10.04 -13.16 -0.38
CA LEU A 46 -9.20 -12.02 -0.72
C LEU A 46 -7.90 -12.39 -1.47
N LYS A 47 -7.67 -13.69 -1.77
CA LYS A 47 -6.63 -14.10 -2.72
C LYS A 47 -7.01 -13.74 -4.17
N PRO A 48 -6.09 -13.44 -5.01
CA PRO A 48 -5.87 -12.34 -5.96
C PRO A 48 -6.87 -12.19 -7.10
N LYS A 49 -8.12 -12.59 -6.96
CA LYS A 49 -9.16 -12.41 -8.00
C LYS A 49 -9.86 -11.03 -7.98
N TYR A 50 -9.65 -10.20 -6.96
CA TYR A 50 -10.55 -9.07 -6.72
C TYR A 50 -9.82 -7.78 -6.29
N GLY A 51 -9.35 -7.01 -7.26
CA GLY A 51 -9.00 -5.60 -7.06
C GLY A 51 -10.14 -4.72 -6.51
N ARG A 52 -11.31 -5.31 -6.22
CA ARG A 52 -12.48 -4.64 -5.62
C ARG A 52 -12.56 -4.75 -4.09
N ASN A 53 -11.69 -5.52 -3.44
CA ASN A 53 -11.83 -5.81 -2.00
C ASN A 53 -10.80 -5.10 -1.11
N LEU A 54 -9.73 -4.52 -1.67
CA LEU A 54 -8.81 -3.69 -0.90
C LEU A 54 -9.54 -2.49 -0.26
N SER A 55 -10.48 -1.85 -0.99
CA SER A 55 -11.28 -0.75 -0.45
C SER A 55 -12.21 -1.21 0.68
N ARG A 56 -12.76 -2.44 0.62
CA ARG A 56 -13.56 -3.02 1.70
C ARG A 56 -12.71 -3.38 2.93
N PHE A 57 -11.50 -3.88 2.72
CA PHE A 57 -10.55 -4.16 3.79
C PHE A 57 -10.16 -2.86 4.51
N ALA A 58 -9.79 -1.82 3.76
CA ALA A 58 -9.45 -0.52 4.30
C ALA A 58 -10.65 0.19 4.96
N GLN A 59 -11.85 0.05 4.40
CA GLN A 59 -13.08 0.64 4.95
C GLN A 59 -13.62 -0.13 6.16
N ARG A 60 -13.54 -1.47 6.21
CA ARG A 60 -13.93 -2.27 7.38
C ARG A 60 -12.95 -2.13 8.55
N ALA A 61 -11.68 -1.90 8.26
CA ALA A 61 -10.70 -1.58 9.29
C ALA A 61 -10.94 -0.21 9.93
N GLU A 62 -11.96 0.56 9.47
CA GLU A 62 -12.37 1.87 9.99
C GLU A 62 -11.21 2.70 10.54
N GLY A 63 -10.18 2.87 9.72
CA GLY A 63 -9.00 3.63 10.09
C GLY A 63 -8.12 2.97 11.17
N SER A 64 -8.14 1.65 11.36
CA SER A 64 -7.25 0.96 12.29
C SER A 64 -5.90 0.56 11.69
N ILE A 65 -5.77 0.55 10.35
CA ILE A 65 -4.52 0.20 9.66
C ILE A 65 -3.54 1.37 9.78
N ALA A 66 -2.48 1.18 10.56
CA ALA A 66 -1.40 2.15 10.69
C ALA A 66 -0.28 1.91 9.65
N LYS A 67 -0.10 0.67 9.20
CA LYS A 67 0.93 0.30 8.22
C LYS A 67 0.37 -0.67 7.20
N ILE A 68 0.86 -0.56 5.95
CA ILE A 68 0.70 -1.56 4.90
C ILE A 68 2.08 -2.14 4.63
N THR A 69 2.20 -3.45 4.77
CA THR A 69 3.45 -4.20 4.61
C THR A 69 3.45 -5.04 3.33
N ILE A 70 4.59 -5.67 3.03
CA ILE A 70 4.73 -6.57 1.89
C ILE A 70 3.73 -7.74 2.00
N GLU A 71 3.54 -8.27 3.21
CA GLU A 71 2.64 -9.40 3.47
C GLU A 71 1.18 -9.04 3.19
N ASP A 72 0.77 -7.81 3.47
CA ASP A 72 -0.60 -7.33 3.19
C ASP A 72 -0.91 -7.26 1.70
N LEU A 73 0.13 -7.05 0.88
CA LEU A 73 0.04 -6.94 -0.58
C LEU A 73 0.54 -8.19 -1.31
N GLU A 74 0.83 -9.29 -0.60
CA GLU A 74 1.33 -10.52 -1.21
C GLU A 74 0.32 -11.09 -2.21
N GLY A 75 0.78 -11.36 -3.44
CA GLY A 75 -0.04 -11.90 -4.53
C GLY A 75 -0.97 -10.87 -5.17
N ILE A 76 -0.85 -9.59 -4.82
CA ILE A 76 -1.54 -8.48 -5.47
C ILE A 76 -0.61 -7.89 -6.52
N GLU A 77 -1.11 -7.68 -7.73
CA GLU A 77 -0.36 -7.05 -8.84
C GLU A 77 -0.78 -5.60 -9.08
N THR A 78 -1.99 -5.23 -8.65
CA THR A 78 -2.54 -3.89 -8.85
C THR A 78 -3.22 -3.38 -7.59
N ILE A 79 -2.80 -2.21 -7.12
CA ILE A 79 -3.55 -1.42 -6.14
C ILE A 79 -4.58 -0.62 -6.94
N THR A 80 -5.86 -0.97 -6.79
CA THR A 80 -6.94 -0.38 -7.59
C THR A 80 -7.29 1.03 -7.16
N ASP A 81 -8.08 1.73 -7.97
CA ASP A 81 -8.54 3.08 -7.69
C ASP A 81 -9.18 3.18 -6.31
N HIS A 82 -8.80 4.21 -5.55
CA HIS A 82 -9.34 4.55 -4.22
C HIS A 82 -9.28 3.44 -3.16
N SER A 83 -8.40 2.43 -3.33
CA SER A 83 -8.32 1.26 -2.43
C SER A 83 -8.07 1.61 -0.97
N PHE A 84 -7.26 2.61 -0.70
CA PHE A 84 -6.87 3.06 0.65
C PHE A 84 -7.14 4.56 0.86
N ASN A 85 -8.06 5.14 0.08
CA ASN A 85 -8.41 6.55 0.26
C ASN A 85 -8.97 6.80 1.67
N TYR A 86 -8.66 7.96 2.23
CA TYR A 86 -9.08 8.37 3.59
C TYR A 86 -8.63 7.43 4.72
N CYS A 87 -7.60 6.61 4.50
CA CYS A 87 -7.00 5.81 5.59
C CYS A 87 -6.20 6.72 6.54
N HIS A 88 -6.92 7.45 7.41
CA HIS A 88 -6.34 8.49 8.26
C HIS A 88 -5.39 7.98 9.35
N LYS A 89 -5.34 6.68 9.63
CA LYS A 89 -4.37 6.11 10.59
C LYS A 89 -3.12 5.56 9.92
N LEU A 90 -3.11 5.47 8.59
CA LEU A 90 -1.98 4.95 7.84
C LEU A 90 -0.79 5.90 7.95
N THR A 91 0.33 5.40 8.46
CA THR A 91 1.59 6.15 8.63
C THR A 91 2.68 5.70 7.66
N ASP A 92 2.69 4.43 7.29
CA ASP A 92 3.72 3.84 6.45
C ASP A 92 3.11 2.91 5.41
N VAL A 93 3.63 2.97 4.19
CA VAL A 93 3.28 2.07 3.10
C VAL A 93 4.54 1.49 2.49
N THR A 94 4.60 0.16 2.40
CA THR A 94 5.64 -0.56 1.69
C THR A 94 5.03 -1.23 0.46
N ILE A 95 5.43 -0.81 -0.73
CA ILE A 95 4.98 -1.32 -2.03
C ILE A 95 5.92 -2.45 -2.48
N PRO A 96 5.47 -3.71 -2.53
CA PRO A 96 6.29 -4.84 -2.95
C PRO A 96 6.55 -4.84 -4.46
N ASP A 97 7.50 -5.65 -4.89
CA ASP A 97 7.87 -5.81 -6.30
C ASP A 97 6.83 -6.56 -7.15
N SER A 98 5.82 -7.17 -6.52
CA SER A 98 4.67 -7.75 -7.22
C SER A 98 3.73 -6.70 -7.81
N ILE A 99 3.70 -5.48 -7.25
CA ILE A 99 2.81 -4.41 -7.72
C ILE A 99 3.34 -3.84 -9.04
N THR A 100 2.47 -3.82 -10.05
CA THR A 100 2.75 -3.25 -11.38
C THR A 100 2.05 -1.93 -11.61
N ASN A 101 0.91 -1.69 -10.96
CA ASN A 101 0.13 -0.47 -11.15
C ASN A 101 -0.49 0.01 -9.84
N ILE A 102 -0.53 1.33 -9.67
CA ILE A 102 -1.21 2.00 -8.56
C ILE A 102 -2.28 2.92 -9.16
N GLY A 103 -3.54 2.60 -8.88
CA GLY A 103 -4.71 3.27 -9.45
C GLY A 103 -4.94 4.68 -8.90
N ASN A 104 -5.86 5.40 -9.53
CA ASN A 104 -6.19 6.79 -9.19
C ASN A 104 -6.65 6.91 -7.73
N GLY A 105 -6.14 7.91 -7.02
CA GLY A 105 -6.52 8.21 -5.65
C GLY A 105 -6.32 7.05 -4.66
N ALA A 106 -5.47 6.06 -4.98
CA ALA A 106 -5.33 4.85 -4.18
C ALA A 106 -5.05 5.14 -2.70
N PHE A 107 -4.27 6.17 -2.40
CA PHE A 107 -3.94 6.65 -1.04
C PHE A 107 -4.36 8.11 -0.84
N TYR A 108 -5.36 8.58 -1.61
CA TYR A 108 -5.85 9.95 -1.49
C TYR A 108 -6.26 10.28 -0.05
N ASN A 109 -5.82 11.45 0.43
CA ASN A 109 -6.18 11.98 1.76
C ASN A 109 -5.81 11.03 2.94
N CYS A 110 -4.71 10.29 2.82
CA CYS A 110 -4.09 9.60 3.95
C CYS A 110 -3.28 10.61 4.78
N ILE A 111 -3.99 11.45 5.55
CA ILE A 111 -3.43 12.65 6.20
C ILE A 111 -2.29 12.40 7.19
N ASN A 112 -2.15 11.18 7.69
CA ASN A 112 -1.08 10.79 8.61
C ASN A 112 0.04 9.99 7.94
N LEU A 113 -0.05 9.74 6.63
CA LEU A 113 0.99 9.00 5.90
C LEU A 113 2.29 9.81 5.89
N GLU A 114 3.35 9.22 6.45
CA GLU A 114 4.67 9.84 6.63
C GLU A 114 5.71 9.26 5.67
N THR A 115 5.61 7.95 5.40
CA THR A 115 6.62 7.24 4.61
C THR A 115 5.99 6.33 3.56
N ILE A 116 6.52 6.40 2.34
CA ILE A 116 6.25 5.46 1.26
C ILE A 116 7.56 4.83 0.85
N ARG A 117 7.57 3.50 0.69
CA ARG A 117 8.77 2.77 0.26
C ARG A 117 8.44 1.78 -0.84
N PHE A 118 9.07 1.93 -1.97
CA PHE A 118 9.10 0.91 -3.03
C PHE A 118 10.29 -0.02 -2.77
N VAL A 119 10.06 -1.33 -2.65
CA VAL A 119 11.11 -2.29 -2.28
C VAL A 119 11.60 -3.12 -3.44
N GLY A 120 12.79 -3.67 -3.27
CA GLY A 120 13.40 -4.60 -4.21
C GLY A 120 13.57 -4.02 -5.60
N ASN A 121 13.36 -4.85 -6.60
CA ASN A 121 13.30 -4.48 -8.01
C ASN A 121 11.84 -4.16 -8.37
N SER A 122 11.32 -3.08 -7.81
CA SER A 122 9.93 -2.65 -8.04
C SER A 122 9.58 -2.67 -9.52
N LYS A 123 8.46 -3.32 -9.84
CA LYS A 123 7.94 -3.47 -11.21
C LYS A 123 6.80 -2.49 -11.48
N VAL A 124 6.62 -1.47 -10.64
CA VAL A 124 5.59 -0.48 -10.84
C VAL A 124 5.80 0.24 -12.17
N ASN A 125 4.85 0.07 -13.07
CA ASN A 125 4.85 0.69 -14.41
C ASN A 125 4.14 2.04 -14.41
N SER A 126 3.07 2.18 -13.60
CA SER A 126 2.29 3.41 -13.55
C SER A 126 1.82 3.76 -12.14
N ILE A 127 1.78 5.07 -11.89
CA ILE A 127 1.17 5.72 -10.73
C ILE A 127 0.09 6.65 -11.27
N GLY A 128 -1.15 6.39 -10.90
CA GLY A 128 -2.33 7.12 -11.35
C GLY A 128 -2.42 8.55 -10.83
N LYS A 129 -3.54 9.22 -11.11
CA LYS A 129 -3.80 10.60 -10.70
C LYS A 129 -4.11 10.67 -9.21
N SER A 130 -3.68 11.75 -8.56
CA SER A 130 -3.99 12.07 -7.15
C SER A 130 -3.73 10.91 -6.16
N VAL A 131 -2.79 10.01 -6.46
CA VAL A 131 -2.56 8.80 -5.66
C VAL A 131 -2.24 9.14 -4.21
N PHE A 132 -1.35 10.10 -3.97
CA PHE A 132 -0.91 10.55 -2.65
C PHE A 132 -1.30 12.01 -2.36
N ASP A 133 -2.25 12.53 -3.13
CA ASP A 133 -2.76 13.87 -2.93
C ASP A 133 -3.40 14.00 -1.55
N TRP A 134 -3.17 15.14 -0.86
CA TRP A 134 -3.57 15.37 0.54
C TRP A 134 -2.93 14.44 1.58
N CYS A 135 -1.81 13.79 1.27
CA CYS A 135 -0.98 13.15 2.28
C CYS A 135 -0.10 14.21 2.99
N VAL A 136 -0.73 15.09 3.75
CA VAL A 136 -0.12 16.34 4.29
C VAL A 136 1.04 16.12 5.26
N LYS A 137 1.23 14.91 5.79
CA LYS A 137 2.37 14.55 6.64
C LYS A 137 3.48 13.81 5.91
N LEU A 138 3.35 13.57 4.60
CA LEU A 138 4.34 12.81 3.84
C LEU A 138 5.67 13.54 3.83
N THR A 139 6.71 12.88 4.37
CA THR A 139 8.06 13.42 4.49
C THR A 139 9.09 12.63 3.71
N SER A 140 8.83 11.37 3.41
CA SER A 140 9.83 10.45 2.84
C SER A 140 9.21 9.54 1.79
N VAL A 141 9.73 9.56 0.57
CA VAL A 141 9.33 8.68 -0.52
C VAL A 141 10.56 7.98 -1.08
N TYR A 142 10.69 6.67 -0.85
CA TYR A 142 11.78 5.86 -1.38
C TYR A 142 11.35 5.26 -2.71
N LEU A 143 11.92 5.76 -3.79
CA LEU A 143 11.50 5.53 -5.15
C LEU A 143 12.03 4.20 -5.74
N PRO A 144 11.34 3.63 -6.75
CA PRO A 144 11.91 2.59 -7.60
C PRO A 144 13.21 3.05 -8.28
N GLU A 145 14.03 2.11 -8.75
CA GLU A 145 15.26 2.45 -9.48
C GLU A 145 14.96 3.15 -10.82
N THR A 146 13.91 2.70 -11.51
CA THR A 146 13.44 3.31 -12.76
C THR A 146 12.13 4.08 -12.51
N PRO A 147 12.00 5.30 -13.04
CA PRO A 147 10.78 6.08 -12.92
C PRO A 147 9.58 5.35 -13.53
N PRO A 148 8.52 5.03 -12.75
CA PRO A 148 7.26 4.61 -13.34
C PRO A 148 6.63 5.77 -14.11
N MET A 149 5.72 5.46 -15.03
CA MET A 149 4.89 6.48 -15.65
C MET A 149 4.07 7.18 -14.55
N LEU A 150 4.22 8.48 -14.41
CA LEU A 150 3.39 9.29 -13.54
C LEU A 150 2.30 9.92 -14.41
N GLU A 151 1.04 9.51 -14.20
CA GLU A 151 -0.06 9.97 -15.06
C GLU A 151 -0.35 11.47 -14.91
N ASP A 152 -0.14 12.01 -13.70
CA ASP A 152 -0.37 13.42 -13.40
C ASP A 152 0.57 13.88 -12.27
N VAL A 153 1.06 15.13 -12.37
CA VAL A 153 1.86 15.78 -11.32
C VAL A 153 1.07 15.90 -10.00
N ASN A 154 -0.25 15.95 -10.06
CA ASN A 154 -1.11 15.99 -8.89
C ASN A 154 -1.12 14.66 -8.09
N ALA A 155 -0.45 13.61 -8.58
CA ALA A 155 -0.27 12.39 -7.79
C ALA A 155 0.35 12.65 -6.40
N PHE A 156 1.16 13.71 -6.28
CA PHE A 156 1.79 14.18 -5.04
C PHE A 156 1.40 15.62 -4.68
N ALA A 157 0.20 16.07 -5.06
CA ALA A 157 -0.26 17.39 -4.67
C ALA A 157 -0.56 17.46 -3.17
N ASN A 158 -0.52 18.67 -2.61
CA ASN A 158 -0.87 18.94 -1.21
C ASN A 158 -0.12 18.06 -0.17
N ILE A 159 1.06 17.54 -0.53
CA ILE A 159 1.96 16.90 0.43
C ILE A 159 2.83 17.95 1.12
N LYS A 160 3.57 17.55 2.13
CA LYS A 160 4.46 18.46 2.86
C LYS A 160 5.56 19.01 1.93
N SER A 161 5.74 20.33 1.90
CA SER A 161 6.75 20.99 1.05
C SER A 161 8.20 20.55 1.33
N THR A 162 8.45 20.02 2.53
CA THR A 162 9.75 19.46 2.94
C THR A 162 9.88 17.96 2.66
N CYS A 163 8.96 17.38 1.90
CA CYS A 163 9.04 15.97 1.52
C CYS A 163 10.30 15.70 0.69
N THR A 164 11.01 14.63 1.03
CA THR A 164 12.21 14.19 0.33
C THR A 164 11.95 12.90 -0.43
N PHE A 165 12.32 12.89 -1.71
CA PHE A 165 12.27 11.73 -2.58
C PHE A 165 13.67 11.12 -2.66
N TYR A 166 13.79 9.87 -2.25
CA TYR A 166 15.05 9.14 -2.22
C TYR A 166 15.16 8.23 -3.44
N CYS A 167 16.19 8.45 -4.25
CA CYS A 167 16.54 7.63 -5.40
C CYS A 167 17.64 6.65 -5.00
N LYS A 168 17.66 5.44 -5.53
CA LYS A 168 18.64 4.42 -5.17
C LYS A 168 20.07 4.76 -5.62
N THR A 169 20.20 5.37 -6.77
CA THR A 169 21.50 5.70 -7.38
C THR A 169 21.48 7.08 -8.03
N GLN A 170 22.66 7.62 -8.36
CA GLN A 170 22.76 8.85 -9.14
C GLN A 170 22.12 8.71 -10.52
N ALA A 171 22.29 7.56 -11.19
CA ALA A 171 21.64 7.28 -12.47
C ALA A 171 20.11 7.28 -12.37
N SER A 172 19.56 6.72 -11.28
CA SER A 172 18.14 6.78 -10.97
C SER A 172 17.67 8.23 -10.80
N LEU A 173 18.37 9.04 -10.01
CA LEU A 173 18.06 10.45 -9.82
C LEU A 173 18.03 11.23 -11.15
N ASP A 174 19.00 10.99 -12.02
CA ASP A 174 19.07 11.65 -13.33
C ASP A 174 17.93 11.20 -14.25
N ALA A 175 17.52 9.93 -14.16
CA ALA A 175 16.34 9.42 -14.86
C ALA A 175 15.05 10.12 -14.39
N TYR A 176 14.85 10.32 -13.08
CA TYR A 176 13.69 11.04 -12.54
C TYR A 176 13.67 12.52 -12.99
N LYS A 177 14.81 13.18 -13.07
CA LYS A 177 14.91 14.56 -13.56
C LYS A 177 14.49 14.73 -15.02
N SER A 178 14.60 13.67 -15.83
CA SER A 178 14.25 13.69 -17.26
C SER A 178 12.89 13.06 -17.58
N ALA A 179 12.31 12.28 -16.67
CA ALA A 179 11.05 11.59 -16.89
C ALA A 179 9.85 12.55 -16.87
N ALA A 180 8.88 12.32 -17.75
CA ALA A 180 7.66 13.12 -17.85
C ALA A 180 6.91 13.19 -16.49
N ASN A 181 6.38 14.35 -16.16
CA ASN A 181 5.72 14.70 -14.90
C ASN A 181 6.66 14.64 -13.66
N TRP A 182 7.60 13.69 -13.60
CA TRP A 182 8.59 13.62 -12.52
C TRP A 182 9.53 14.83 -12.55
N SER A 183 9.95 15.29 -13.75
CA SER A 183 10.78 16.48 -13.90
C SER A 183 10.17 17.73 -13.27
N THR A 184 8.85 17.85 -13.27
CA THR A 184 8.13 18.93 -12.59
C THR A 184 8.25 18.80 -11.07
N LEU A 185 8.12 17.57 -10.55
CA LEU A 185 8.25 17.30 -9.10
C LEU A 185 9.68 17.54 -8.62
N THR A 186 10.71 17.22 -9.42
CA THR A 186 12.11 17.50 -9.07
C THR A 186 12.42 19.00 -8.96
N GLY A 187 11.63 19.84 -9.62
CA GLY A 187 11.68 21.29 -9.47
C GLY A 187 10.93 21.83 -8.22
N THR A 188 10.09 21.00 -7.61
CA THR A 188 9.21 21.39 -6.49
C THR A 188 9.70 20.82 -5.16
N TYR A 189 10.16 19.57 -5.15
CA TYR A 189 10.58 18.84 -3.97
C TYR A 189 12.06 18.48 -4.00
N THR A 190 12.60 18.11 -2.84
CA THR A 190 13.98 17.62 -2.74
C THR A 190 14.05 16.18 -3.25
N PHE A 191 14.93 15.94 -4.22
CA PHE A 191 15.32 14.60 -4.69
C PHE A 191 16.79 14.38 -4.36
N THR A 192 17.11 13.25 -3.75
CA THR A 192 18.48 12.89 -3.33
C THR A 192 18.73 11.40 -3.50
N VAL A 193 19.99 11.01 -3.49
CA VAL A 193 20.38 9.59 -3.49
C VAL A 193 20.35 9.07 -2.04
N GLU A 194 19.88 7.83 -1.86
CA GLU A 194 19.94 7.14 -0.56
C GLU A 194 21.41 7.08 -0.08
N SER A 195 21.63 7.36 1.20
CA SER A 195 22.97 7.31 1.85
C SER A 195 23.28 5.94 2.39
#